data_313c92a184a053f871e4e4374a4f851a
#
_entry.id   313c92a184a053f871e4e4374a4f851a
#
_cell.length_a   1.000
_cell.length_b   1.000
_cell.length_c   1.000
_cell.angle_alpha   90.00
_cell.angle_beta   90.00
_cell.angle_gamma   90.00
#
_symmetry.space_group_name_H-M   'P 1'
#
loop_
_entity.id
_entity.type
_entity.pdbx_description
1 polymer ?
#
loop_
_entity_poly.entity_id
_entity_poly.type
_entity_poly.pdbx_seq_one_letter_code
_entity_poly.pdbx_strand_id
1 'polypeptide(L)'
;MSKLGRVHCAILGSRGLVAQRYLQRMINHNWLVPVSVIGSSSTVGQKISDLPWSLDEERPELPDITVKDLSNLDNLVRELKSEKVQIIFSAIPDQIAIEVEKKLAKEGFVVISHALVHRMDFDVPLVIPDVNPHHLSILESQNIVHHKMGNQNLVE
;
A
#
# COMPACT_ATOMS: atom_id res chain seq x y z
N MET A 1 9.43 -26.05 8.28
CA MET A 1 9.20 -24.75 7.61
C MET A 1 7.75 -24.36 7.87
N SER A 2 7.51 -23.37 8.73
CA SER A 2 6.15 -22.86 8.92
C SER A 2 5.69 -22.24 7.59
N LYS A 3 4.53 -22.67 7.09
CA LYS A 3 3.85 -21.96 6.00
C LYS A 3 3.44 -20.60 6.56
N LEU A 4 4.30 -19.58 6.40
CA LEU A 4 3.84 -18.21 6.50
C LEU A 4 2.69 -18.07 5.51
N GLY A 5 1.50 -17.75 6.03
CA GLY A 5 0.33 -17.50 5.20
C GLY A 5 0.62 -16.38 4.21
N ARG A 6 -0.03 -16.40 3.05
CA ARG A 6 0.08 -15.30 2.09
C ARG A 6 -0.50 -14.02 2.70
N VAL A 7 0.22 -12.91 2.55
CA VAL A 7 -0.16 -11.58 3.02
C VAL A 7 -0.93 -10.88 1.92
N HIS A 8 -2.16 -10.52 2.17
CA HIS A 8 -2.97 -9.75 1.23
C HIS A 8 -2.55 -8.30 1.21
N CYS A 9 -2.30 -7.78 0.02
CA CYS A 9 -1.83 -6.43 -0.21
C CYS A 9 -2.81 -5.64 -1.07
N ALA A 10 -2.88 -4.33 -0.80
CA ALA A 10 -3.53 -3.36 -1.66
C ALA A 10 -2.50 -2.40 -2.26
N ILE A 11 -2.81 -1.84 -3.41
CA ILE A 11 -1.97 -0.84 -4.09
C ILE A 11 -2.79 0.43 -4.28
N LEU A 12 -2.33 1.53 -3.70
CA LEU A 12 -2.86 2.86 -3.98
C LEU A 12 -2.14 3.46 -5.19
N GLY A 13 -2.92 3.77 -6.19
CA GLY A 13 -2.46 4.17 -7.51
C GLY A 13 -2.68 3.05 -8.52
N SER A 14 -3.36 3.35 -9.63
CA SER A 14 -3.73 2.33 -10.61
C SER A 14 -2.95 2.44 -11.94
N ARG A 15 -2.40 3.60 -12.26
CA ARG A 15 -1.78 3.91 -13.57
C ARG A 15 -0.32 4.33 -13.50
N GLY A 16 0.16 4.72 -12.33
CA GLY A 16 1.53 5.20 -12.14
C GLY A 16 2.57 4.10 -12.36
N LEU A 17 3.77 4.47 -12.82
CA LEU A 17 4.89 3.53 -13.03
C LEU A 17 5.23 2.73 -11.76
N VAL A 18 5.20 3.39 -10.60
CA VAL A 18 5.49 2.75 -9.32
C VAL A 18 4.42 1.71 -8.97
N ALA A 19 3.14 2.02 -9.15
CA ALA A 19 2.04 1.08 -8.93
C ALA A 19 2.14 -0.14 -9.86
N GLN A 20 2.48 0.08 -11.13
CA GLN A 20 2.71 -1.01 -12.08
C GLN A 20 3.92 -1.87 -11.69
N ARG A 21 4.99 -1.25 -11.17
CA ARG A 21 6.16 -1.98 -10.68
C ARG A 21 5.81 -2.84 -9.46
N TYR A 22 4.97 -2.35 -8.55
CA TYR A 22 4.46 -3.15 -7.45
C TYR A 22 3.68 -4.36 -7.95
N LEU A 23 2.73 -4.16 -8.87
CA LEU A 23 1.97 -5.27 -9.47
C LEU A 23 2.91 -6.29 -10.10
N GLN A 24 3.84 -5.84 -10.96
CA GLN A 24 4.80 -6.72 -11.63
C GLN A 24 5.60 -7.58 -10.64
N ARG A 25 6.05 -6.98 -9.53
CA ARG A 25 6.87 -7.68 -8.53
C ARG A 25 6.05 -8.61 -7.63
N MET A 26 4.75 -8.35 -7.46
CA MET A 26 3.90 -9.15 -6.58
C MET A 26 3.25 -10.34 -7.27
N ILE A 27 3.13 -10.36 -8.59
CA ILE A 27 2.38 -11.42 -9.30
C ILE A 27 2.87 -12.83 -8.94
N ASN A 28 4.15 -13.07 -8.88
CA ASN A 28 4.72 -14.37 -8.53
C ASN A 28 5.48 -14.32 -7.20
N HIS A 29 5.10 -13.39 -6.32
CA HIS A 29 5.78 -13.25 -5.04
C HIS A 29 5.37 -14.38 -4.07
N ASN A 30 6.33 -14.90 -3.30
CA ASN A 30 6.10 -16.04 -2.42
C ASN A 30 5.11 -15.76 -1.28
N TRP A 31 5.04 -14.53 -0.81
CA TRP A 31 4.27 -14.14 0.38
C TRP A 31 3.22 -13.07 0.09
N LEU A 32 3.51 -12.10 -0.79
CA LEU A 32 2.64 -10.96 -1.06
C LEU A 32 1.66 -11.30 -2.19
N VAL A 33 0.38 -11.02 -1.96
CA VAL A 33 -0.68 -11.22 -2.95
C VAL A 33 -1.44 -9.93 -3.15
N PRO A 34 -1.37 -9.29 -4.32
CA PRO A 34 -2.20 -8.13 -4.60
C PRO A 34 -3.65 -8.59 -4.77
N VAL A 35 -4.53 -8.10 -3.91
CA VAL A 35 -5.97 -8.41 -3.93
C VAL A 35 -6.81 -7.19 -4.24
N SER A 36 -6.26 -6.00 -4.12
CA SER A 36 -7.01 -4.75 -4.32
C SER A 36 -6.11 -3.69 -4.95
N VAL A 37 -6.66 -2.95 -5.91
CA VAL A 37 -6.03 -1.77 -6.52
C VAL A 37 -6.99 -0.60 -6.43
N ILE A 38 -6.49 0.53 -5.98
CA ILE A 38 -7.28 1.73 -5.72
C ILE A 38 -6.80 2.84 -6.65
N GLY A 39 -7.72 3.53 -7.27
CA GLY A 39 -7.42 4.60 -8.22
C GLY A 39 -8.29 5.84 -8.06
N SER A 40 -8.07 6.79 -8.95
CA SER A 40 -8.88 7.99 -9.05
C SER A 40 -10.16 7.71 -9.85
N SER A 41 -11.10 8.66 -9.82
CA SER A 41 -12.37 8.60 -10.56
C SER A 41 -12.23 8.24 -12.06
N SER A 42 -11.07 8.54 -12.66
CA SER A 42 -10.81 8.22 -14.07
C SER A 42 -10.56 6.73 -14.35
N THR A 43 -10.29 5.93 -13.32
CA THR A 43 -9.97 4.50 -13.47
C THR A 43 -10.90 3.58 -12.67
N VAL A 44 -11.68 4.13 -11.75
CA VAL A 44 -12.64 3.37 -10.93
C VAL A 44 -13.58 2.54 -11.80
N GLY A 45 -13.78 1.28 -11.42
CA GLY A 45 -14.65 0.34 -12.15
C GLY A 45 -14.00 -0.33 -13.37
N GLN A 46 -12.80 0.09 -13.77
CA GLN A 46 -12.04 -0.59 -14.84
C GLN A 46 -11.27 -1.76 -14.28
N LYS A 47 -11.08 -2.80 -15.08
CA LYS A 47 -10.15 -3.88 -14.74
C LYS A 47 -8.71 -3.41 -14.87
N ILE A 48 -7.84 -3.84 -13.98
CA ILE A 48 -6.40 -3.48 -14.09
C ILE A 48 -5.77 -4.02 -15.37
N SER A 49 -6.31 -5.11 -15.93
CA SER A 49 -5.92 -5.64 -17.24
C SER A 49 -6.21 -4.68 -18.40
N ASP A 50 -7.18 -3.80 -18.27
CA ASP A 50 -7.62 -2.89 -19.34
C ASP A 50 -6.88 -1.54 -19.27
N LEU A 51 -6.17 -1.29 -18.16
CA LEU A 51 -5.41 -0.06 -18.01
C LEU A 51 -4.12 -0.09 -18.84
N PRO A 52 -3.64 1.07 -19.32
CA PRO A 52 -2.38 1.15 -20.05
C PRO A 52 -1.20 0.62 -19.22
N TRP A 53 -0.33 -0.16 -19.85
CA TRP A 53 0.94 -0.59 -19.27
C TRP A 53 2.05 0.30 -19.80
N SER A 54 2.78 0.95 -18.90
CA SER A 54 3.79 1.98 -19.25
C SER A 54 5.21 1.59 -18.84
N LEU A 55 5.41 0.39 -18.30
CA LEU A 55 6.75 -0.15 -18.08
C LEU A 55 7.29 -0.70 -19.39
N ASP A 56 8.62 -0.61 -19.58
CA ASP A 56 9.31 -1.12 -20.77
C ASP A 56 9.28 -2.65 -20.86
N GLU A 57 9.16 -3.32 -19.72
CA GLU A 57 9.08 -4.77 -19.65
C GLU A 57 7.69 -5.28 -20.02
N GLU A 58 7.65 -6.51 -20.48
CA GLU A 58 6.41 -7.19 -20.82
C GLU A 58 5.46 -7.21 -19.63
N ARG A 59 4.19 -6.93 -19.92
CA ARG A 59 3.12 -6.97 -18.94
C ARG A 59 2.89 -8.41 -18.47
N PRO A 60 2.96 -8.68 -17.15
CA PRO A 60 2.62 -10.01 -16.64
C PRO A 60 1.12 -10.28 -16.78
N GLU A 61 0.73 -11.53 -16.68
CA GLU A 61 -0.66 -11.90 -16.50
C GLU A 61 -1.17 -11.32 -15.17
N LEU A 62 -2.08 -10.37 -15.24
CA LEU A 62 -2.61 -9.68 -14.07
C LEU A 62 -3.84 -10.41 -13.52
N PRO A 63 -4.05 -10.39 -12.20
CA PRO A 63 -5.26 -10.92 -11.58
C PRO A 63 -6.50 -10.12 -12.00
N ASP A 64 -7.67 -10.75 -11.94
CA ASP A 64 -8.94 -10.08 -12.24
C ASP A 64 -9.35 -9.16 -11.10
N ILE A 65 -8.75 -7.98 -11.05
CA ILE A 65 -9.03 -6.95 -10.06
C ILE A 65 -9.66 -5.75 -10.74
N THR A 66 -10.78 -5.30 -10.18
CA THR A 66 -11.43 -4.04 -10.56
C THR A 66 -10.94 -2.91 -9.65
N VAL A 67 -10.60 -1.77 -10.25
CA VAL A 67 -10.09 -0.60 -9.52
C VAL A 67 -11.19 -0.02 -8.63
N LYS A 68 -10.86 0.14 -7.35
CA LYS A 68 -11.74 0.71 -6.33
C LYS A 68 -11.59 2.22 -6.24
N ASP A 69 -12.59 2.85 -5.64
CA ASP A 69 -12.67 4.29 -5.48
C ASP A 69 -11.95 4.76 -4.21
N LEU A 70 -11.07 5.75 -4.37
CA LEU A 70 -10.38 6.42 -3.29
C LEU A 70 -11.22 7.52 -2.61
N SER A 71 -12.27 8.01 -3.26
CA SER A 71 -13.01 9.18 -2.78
C SER A 71 -13.79 8.95 -1.48
N ASN A 72 -14.18 7.71 -1.19
CA ASN A 72 -14.88 7.33 0.04
C ASN A 72 -14.00 6.41 0.91
N LEU A 73 -13.16 7.02 1.74
CA LEU A 73 -12.20 6.29 2.58
C LEU A 73 -12.85 5.34 3.59
N ASP A 74 -14.00 5.70 4.17
CA ASP A 74 -14.66 4.83 5.16
C ASP A 74 -15.22 3.57 4.50
N ASN A 75 -15.73 3.69 3.29
CA ASN A 75 -16.16 2.53 2.50
C ASN A 75 -14.94 1.68 2.09
N LEU A 76 -13.90 2.33 1.58
CA LEU A 76 -12.66 1.67 1.17
C LEU A 76 -12.05 0.87 2.33
N VAL A 77 -11.97 1.45 3.53
CA VAL A 77 -11.48 0.75 4.74
C VAL A 77 -12.28 -0.52 5.01
N ARG A 78 -13.60 -0.46 4.93
CA ARG A 78 -14.46 -1.64 5.13
C ARG A 78 -14.19 -2.74 4.09
N GLU A 79 -14.05 -2.35 2.82
CA GLU A 79 -13.73 -3.29 1.73
C GLU A 79 -12.35 -3.94 1.93
N LEU A 80 -11.32 -3.15 2.21
CA LEU A 80 -9.97 -3.66 2.46
C LEU A 80 -9.91 -4.62 3.66
N LYS A 81 -10.64 -4.31 4.72
CA LYS A 81 -10.77 -5.21 5.89
C LYS A 81 -11.49 -6.52 5.53
N SER A 82 -12.54 -6.46 4.72
CA SER A 82 -13.27 -7.65 4.26
C SER A 82 -12.40 -8.57 3.39
N GLU A 83 -11.49 -8.00 2.61
CA GLU A 83 -10.50 -8.71 1.79
C GLU A 83 -9.27 -9.15 2.59
N LYS A 84 -9.23 -8.89 3.89
CA LYS A 84 -8.12 -9.22 4.80
C LYS A 84 -6.80 -8.59 4.37
N VAL A 85 -6.84 -7.40 3.79
CA VAL A 85 -5.64 -6.64 3.47
C VAL A 85 -4.89 -6.31 4.75
N GLN A 86 -3.58 -6.49 4.73
CA GLN A 86 -2.68 -6.20 5.85
C GLN A 86 -1.69 -5.09 5.48
N ILE A 87 -1.20 -5.09 4.24
CA ILE A 87 -0.20 -4.13 3.76
C ILE A 87 -0.77 -3.35 2.60
N ILE A 88 -0.55 -2.05 2.62
CA ILE A 88 -0.92 -1.12 1.55
C ILE A 88 0.35 -0.49 1.00
N PHE A 89 0.59 -0.67 -0.30
CA PHE A 89 1.67 -0.03 -1.02
C PHE A 89 1.13 1.24 -1.69
N SER A 90 1.60 2.39 -1.25
CA SER A 90 1.10 3.68 -1.72
C SER A 90 2.02 4.30 -2.77
N ALA A 91 1.43 4.63 -3.91
CA ALA A 91 2.06 5.32 -5.04
C ALA A 91 1.14 6.45 -5.56
N ILE A 92 0.55 7.20 -4.64
CA ILE A 92 -0.32 8.34 -4.93
C ILE A 92 0.42 9.67 -4.74
N PRO A 93 -0.05 10.77 -5.35
CA PRO A 93 0.56 12.08 -5.18
C PRO A 93 0.56 12.57 -3.73
N ASP A 94 1.59 13.30 -3.34
CA ASP A 94 1.82 13.84 -1.99
C ASP A 94 0.59 14.54 -1.40
N GLN A 95 -0.10 15.36 -2.20
CA GLN A 95 -1.26 16.13 -1.75
C GLN A 95 -2.41 15.26 -1.27
N ILE A 96 -2.53 14.06 -1.85
CA ILE A 96 -3.56 13.08 -1.49
C ILE A 96 -3.05 12.19 -0.36
N ALA A 97 -1.76 11.84 -0.39
CA ALA A 97 -1.12 10.94 0.55
C ALA A 97 -1.27 11.41 2.01
N ILE A 98 -1.13 12.70 2.27
CA ILE A 98 -1.20 13.31 3.62
C ILE A 98 -2.37 12.77 4.44
N GLU A 99 -3.56 12.81 3.89
CA GLU A 99 -4.79 12.42 4.61
C GLU A 99 -5.10 10.94 4.46
N VAL A 100 -4.90 10.39 3.25
CA VAL A 100 -5.26 9.01 2.93
C VAL A 100 -4.39 8.03 3.69
N GLU A 101 -3.06 8.20 3.64
CA GLU A 101 -2.12 7.28 4.29
C GLU A 101 -2.27 7.31 5.80
N LYS A 102 -2.42 8.51 6.37
CA LYS A 102 -2.65 8.71 7.79
C LYS A 102 -3.94 8.04 8.27
N LYS A 103 -5.02 8.15 7.50
CA LYS A 103 -6.30 7.48 7.80
C LYS A 103 -6.13 5.96 7.76
N LEU A 104 -5.50 5.42 6.72
CA LEU A 104 -5.31 3.98 6.56
C LEU A 104 -4.41 3.39 7.65
N ALA A 105 -3.32 4.09 8.00
CA ALA A 105 -2.47 3.68 9.12
C ALA A 105 -3.23 3.65 10.45
N LYS A 106 -4.06 4.67 10.73
CA LYS A 106 -4.94 4.70 11.92
C LYS A 106 -5.94 3.54 11.97
N GLU A 107 -6.35 3.04 10.83
CA GLU A 107 -7.25 1.89 10.72
C GLU A 107 -6.54 0.54 10.91
N GLY A 108 -5.22 0.55 11.14
CA GLY A 108 -4.40 -0.61 11.46
C GLY A 108 -3.74 -1.28 10.26
N PHE A 109 -3.76 -0.67 9.08
CA PHE A 109 -3.00 -1.17 7.94
C PHE A 109 -1.52 -0.77 8.07
N VAL A 110 -0.62 -1.64 7.63
CA VAL A 110 0.77 -1.27 7.37
C VAL A 110 0.81 -0.54 6.04
N VAL A 111 1.24 0.72 6.04
CA VAL A 111 1.34 1.55 4.82
C VAL A 111 2.80 1.73 4.46
N ILE A 112 3.17 1.29 3.25
CA ILE A 112 4.50 1.48 2.67
C ILE A 112 4.34 2.51 1.56
N SER A 113 4.95 3.69 1.74
CA SER A 113 4.69 4.86 0.89
C SER A 113 5.90 5.27 0.06
N HIS A 114 5.62 5.79 -1.13
CA HIS A 114 6.56 6.52 -1.98
C HIS A 114 6.44 8.04 -1.86
N ALA A 115 5.42 8.54 -1.14
CA ALA A 115 5.19 9.96 -0.96
C ALA A 115 6.30 10.61 -0.10
N LEU A 116 6.55 11.89 -0.32
CA LEU A 116 7.56 12.65 0.44
C LEU A 116 7.03 13.12 1.80
N VAL A 117 5.72 13.17 1.95
CA VAL A 117 5.03 13.92 3.02
C VAL A 117 5.35 13.44 4.43
N HIS A 118 5.64 12.17 4.61
CA HIS A 118 5.89 11.59 5.94
C HIS A 118 7.35 11.24 6.20
N ARG A 119 8.25 11.44 5.23
CA ARG A 119 9.67 11.02 5.35
C ARG A 119 10.43 11.69 6.48
N MET A 120 10.01 12.88 6.89
CA MET A 120 10.65 13.64 7.95
C MET A 120 9.88 13.58 9.28
N ASP A 121 8.82 12.78 9.35
CA ASP A 121 8.09 12.56 10.59
C ASP A 121 8.95 11.67 11.51
N PHE A 122 9.14 12.08 12.76
CA PHE A 122 10.09 11.46 13.69
C PHE A 122 9.72 10.01 14.05
N ASP A 123 8.47 9.65 13.89
CA ASP A 123 7.91 8.33 14.20
C ASP A 123 7.69 7.46 12.96
N VAL A 124 8.09 7.94 11.79
CA VAL A 124 8.00 7.19 10.53
C VAL A 124 9.40 6.73 10.09
N PRO A 125 9.65 5.42 9.99
CA PRO A 125 10.95 4.94 9.54
C PRO A 125 11.13 5.18 8.04
N LEU A 126 12.18 5.90 7.67
CA LEU A 126 12.67 6.00 6.30
C LEU A 126 13.72 4.90 6.10
N VAL A 127 13.37 3.86 5.34
CA VAL A 127 14.18 2.64 5.27
C VAL A 127 14.76 2.42 3.87
N ILE A 128 16.08 2.27 3.83
CA ILE A 128 16.82 1.69 2.69
C ILE A 128 17.42 0.39 3.22
N PRO A 129 16.86 -0.80 2.84
CA PRO A 129 17.19 -2.07 3.52
C PRO A 129 18.67 -2.39 3.59
N ASP A 130 19.45 -2.06 2.57
CA ASP A 130 20.89 -2.31 2.50
C ASP A 130 21.74 -1.27 3.26
N VAL A 131 21.13 -0.16 3.69
CA VAL A 131 21.85 0.96 4.32
C VAL A 131 21.45 1.12 5.78
N ASN A 132 20.19 1.18 6.08
CA ASN A 132 19.69 1.52 7.42
C ASN A 132 18.51 0.63 7.89
N PRO A 133 18.61 -0.71 7.81
CA PRO A 133 17.53 -1.61 8.21
C PRO A 133 17.12 -1.44 9.68
N HIS A 134 18.03 -0.92 10.52
CA HIS A 134 17.75 -0.64 11.93
C HIS A 134 16.67 0.44 12.15
N HIS A 135 16.38 1.29 11.17
CA HIS A 135 15.28 2.24 11.26
C HIS A 135 13.91 1.56 11.43
N LEU A 136 13.77 0.29 11.05
CA LEU A 136 12.55 -0.48 11.33
C LEU A 136 12.21 -0.62 12.81
N SER A 137 13.19 -0.45 13.73
CA SER A 137 12.93 -0.43 15.17
C SER A 137 12.04 0.73 15.62
N ILE A 138 11.92 1.80 14.81
CA ILE A 138 10.97 2.90 15.07
C ILE A 138 9.53 2.40 15.10
N LEU A 139 9.20 1.34 14.34
CA LEU A 139 7.87 0.71 14.35
C LEU A 139 7.48 0.17 15.73
N GLU A 140 8.44 -0.29 16.53
CA GLU A 140 8.19 -0.71 17.91
C GLU A 140 7.69 0.46 18.75
N SER A 141 8.27 1.66 18.54
CA SER A 141 7.87 2.89 19.21
C SER A 141 6.50 3.36 18.73
N GLN A 142 6.18 3.22 17.46
CA GLN A 142 4.83 3.47 16.94
C GLN A 142 3.82 2.57 17.66
N ASN A 143 4.04 1.28 17.76
CA ASN A 143 3.14 0.35 18.43
C ASN A 143 2.92 0.70 19.92
N ILE A 144 3.95 1.17 20.62
CA ILE A 144 3.85 1.58 22.03
C ILE A 144 3.01 2.87 22.17
N VAL A 145 3.22 3.84 21.28
CA VAL A 145 2.45 5.10 21.25
C VAL A 145 1.00 4.83 20.85
N HIS A 146 0.77 3.88 19.94
CA HIS A 146 -0.54 3.57 19.37
C HIS A 146 -1.41 2.70 20.28
N HIS A 147 -0.85 1.89 21.14
CA HIS A 147 -1.62 1.32 22.27
C HIS A 147 -2.15 2.40 23.21
N LYS A 148 -1.54 3.59 23.23
CA LYS A 148 -2.01 4.74 24.03
C LYS A 148 -2.92 5.70 23.25
N MET A 149 -2.91 5.71 21.92
CA MET A 149 -3.59 6.70 21.07
C MET A 149 -4.42 6.12 19.91
N GLY A 150 -4.53 4.80 19.78
CA GLY A 150 -5.24 4.11 18.67
C GLY A 150 -4.41 4.02 17.37
N ASN A 151 -3.93 2.86 17.09
CA ASN A 151 -3.09 2.32 15.98
C ASN A 151 -2.75 3.23 14.80
N GLN A 152 -1.46 3.46 14.59
CA GLN A 152 -0.89 3.99 13.32
C GLN A 152 0.35 3.15 12.95
N ASN A 153 0.37 2.60 11.73
CA ASN A 153 1.53 1.90 11.18
C ASN A 153 1.85 2.49 9.80
N LEU A 154 2.67 3.53 9.76
CA LEU A 154 3.22 4.12 8.53
C LEU A 154 4.69 3.72 8.39
N VAL A 155 5.07 3.15 7.23
CA VAL A 155 6.45 2.85 6.84
C VAL A 155 6.70 3.45 5.46
N GLU A 156 7.74 4.24 5.29
CA GLU A 156 8.20 4.77 4.00
C GLU A 156 9.49 4.11 3.51
#